data_088a80b3dc0d9d34cebbfaa32dea8f41
#
_entry.id   088a80b3dc0d9d34cebbfaa32dea8f41
#
_cell.length_a   1.000
_cell.length_b   1.000
_cell.length_c   1.000
_cell.angle_alpha   90.00
_cell.angle_beta   90.00
_cell.angle_gamma   90.00
#
_symmetry.space_group_name_H-M   'P 1'
#
loop_
_entity.id
_entity.type
_entity.pdbx_description
1 polymer ?
#
loop_
_entity_poly.entity_id
_entity_poly.type
_entity_poly.pdbx_seq_one_letter_code
_entity_poly.pdbx_strand_id
1 'polypeptide(L)'
;MNRSPDLQAVAEQINTGPDAPDTSRALVVFNLTDQPLSGVAVFRASMAWPRDTPLLPVTITDLQGVPVAAALQDMTNAPDTKGRPDRRQLSFSLCFQASDVPANGWRTYIASYADAPSPPLQDCVEASGLTVVETTRHGGDLPPVGNF
;
A
#
# COMPACT_ATOMS: atom_id res chain seq x y z
N MET A 1 31.03 1.20 -0.78
CA MET A 1 29.93 1.12 0.18
C MET A 1 28.60 1.08 -0.58
N ASN A 2 27.87 0.02 -0.43
CA ASN A 2 26.57 -0.11 -1.11
C ASN A 2 25.52 0.65 -0.30
N ARG A 3 24.91 1.63 -0.93
CA ARG A 3 23.75 2.27 -0.36
C ARG A 3 22.51 1.50 -0.77
N SER A 4 21.60 1.32 0.17
CA SER A 4 20.26 0.87 -0.18
C SER A 4 19.62 1.93 -1.10
N PRO A 5 18.90 1.53 -2.14
CA PRO A 5 18.21 2.50 -2.98
C PRO A 5 17.19 3.29 -2.14
N ASP A 6 17.01 4.55 -2.49
CA ASP A 6 15.95 5.35 -1.88
C ASP A 6 14.62 4.92 -2.51
N LEU A 7 13.93 4.02 -1.82
CA LEU A 7 12.69 3.43 -2.33
C LEU A 7 11.60 4.46 -2.54
N GLN A 8 11.54 5.49 -1.69
CA GLN A 8 10.56 6.56 -1.87
C GLN A 8 10.82 7.32 -3.17
N ALA A 9 12.08 7.64 -3.46
CA ALA A 9 12.44 8.34 -4.69
C ALA A 9 12.14 7.48 -5.92
N VAL A 10 12.38 6.17 -5.85
CA VAL A 10 12.05 5.26 -6.95
C VAL A 10 10.52 5.19 -7.13
N ALA A 11 9.78 5.05 -6.04
CA ALA A 11 8.32 4.98 -6.10
C ALA A 11 7.71 6.22 -6.76
N GLU A 12 8.27 7.38 -6.51
CA GLU A 12 7.80 8.64 -7.10
C GLU A 12 8.08 8.75 -8.60
N GLN A 13 8.91 7.87 -9.16
CA GLN A 13 9.19 7.81 -10.59
C GLN A 13 8.38 6.73 -11.30
N ILE A 14 7.67 5.89 -10.57
CA ILE A 14 6.89 4.79 -11.15
C ILE A 14 5.56 5.32 -11.67
N ASN A 15 5.20 4.87 -12.88
CA ASN A 15 3.87 5.17 -13.41
C ASN A 15 2.84 4.31 -12.67
N THR A 16 2.12 4.93 -11.75
CA THR A 16 1.10 4.28 -10.93
C THR A 16 -0.31 4.48 -11.47
N GLY A 17 -0.41 5.03 -12.66
CA GLY A 17 -1.68 5.27 -13.33
C GLY A 17 -2.09 6.75 -13.28
N PRO A 18 -3.20 7.09 -13.92
CA PRO A 18 -3.66 8.47 -13.97
C PRO A 18 -4.01 8.98 -12.58
N ASP A 19 -3.95 10.30 -12.41
CA ASP A 19 -4.39 10.95 -11.18
C ASP A 19 -5.78 10.43 -10.79
N ALA A 20 -5.91 10.09 -9.52
CA ALA A 20 -7.14 9.52 -8.98
C ALA A 20 -7.63 10.36 -7.81
N PRO A 21 -8.91 10.20 -7.43
CA PRO A 21 -9.42 10.88 -6.24
C PRO A 21 -8.56 10.59 -5.00
N ASP A 22 -8.61 11.47 -4.03
CA ASP A 22 -7.83 11.38 -2.79
C ASP A 22 -8.09 10.08 -2.01
N THR A 23 -9.13 9.34 -2.38
CA THR A 23 -9.47 8.05 -1.77
C THR A 23 -8.65 6.88 -2.34
N SER A 24 -7.77 7.15 -3.30
CA SER A 24 -6.98 6.11 -3.95
C SER A 24 -5.48 6.40 -3.80
N ARG A 25 -4.71 5.40 -3.42
CA ARG A 25 -3.26 5.49 -3.27
C ARG A 25 -2.59 4.33 -3.98
N ALA A 26 -1.37 4.56 -4.42
CA ALA A 26 -0.55 3.49 -4.96
C ALA A 26 0.35 2.93 -3.86
N LEU A 27 0.41 1.61 -3.78
CA LEU A 27 1.30 0.90 -2.88
C LEU A 27 2.32 0.15 -3.74
N VAL A 28 3.56 0.59 -3.67
CA VAL A 28 4.64 -0.05 -4.43
C VAL A 28 5.32 -1.07 -3.52
N VAL A 29 5.25 -2.33 -3.89
CA VAL A 29 5.88 -3.42 -3.15
C VAL A 29 7.25 -3.68 -3.76
N PHE A 30 8.30 -3.46 -2.97
CA PHE A 30 9.68 -3.71 -3.39
C PHE A 30 10.15 -5.06 -2.87
N ASN A 31 10.79 -5.81 -3.74
CA ASN A 31 11.48 -7.05 -3.39
C ASN A 31 13.00 -6.80 -3.54
N LEU A 32 13.70 -6.75 -2.42
CA LEU A 32 15.13 -6.49 -2.40
C LEU A 32 15.96 -7.77 -2.37
N THR A 33 15.32 -8.92 -2.62
CA THR A 33 16.02 -10.21 -2.73
C THR A 33 16.38 -10.51 -4.19
N ASP A 34 17.22 -11.50 -4.39
CA ASP A 34 17.67 -11.91 -5.71
C ASP A 34 16.78 -12.99 -6.37
N GLN A 35 15.62 -13.25 -5.78
CA GLN A 35 14.64 -14.20 -6.29
C GLN A 35 13.27 -13.55 -6.37
N PRO A 36 12.43 -13.90 -7.36
CA PRO A 36 11.03 -13.46 -7.36
C PRO A 36 10.35 -13.91 -6.07
N LEU A 37 9.47 -13.08 -5.55
CA LEU A 37 8.88 -13.33 -4.24
C LEU A 37 7.37 -13.10 -4.27
N SER A 38 6.64 -14.04 -3.69
CA SER A 38 5.21 -13.91 -3.43
C SER A 38 4.97 -14.07 -1.94
N GLY A 39 4.09 -13.27 -1.38
CA GLY A 39 3.78 -13.35 0.03
C GLY A 39 2.97 -12.16 0.51
N VAL A 40 2.75 -12.10 1.80
CA VAL A 40 1.97 -11.01 2.40
C VAL A 40 2.86 -9.78 2.55
N ALA A 41 2.41 -8.69 1.96
CA ALA A 41 3.01 -7.38 2.15
C ALA A 41 2.23 -6.63 3.23
N VAL A 42 2.94 -5.92 4.10
CA VAL A 42 2.32 -5.18 5.21
C VAL A 42 2.69 -3.71 5.09
N PHE A 43 1.66 -2.86 5.06
CA PHE A 43 1.82 -1.42 5.07
C PHE A 43 1.19 -0.86 6.34
N ARG A 44 1.98 -0.14 7.14
CA ARG A 44 1.51 0.51 8.36
C ARG A 44 1.13 1.94 8.03
N ALA A 45 -0.15 2.24 8.21
CA ALA A 45 -0.71 3.53 7.85
C ALA A 45 -1.20 4.28 9.08
N SER A 46 -1.18 5.60 8.99
CA SER A 46 -1.74 6.49 10.01
C SER A 46 -2.39 7.65 9.27
N MET A 47 -3.64 7.96 9.62
CA MET A 47 -4.37 9.03 8.94
C MET A 47 -5.32 9.74 9.88
N ALA A 48 -5.57 11.03 9.61
CA ALA A 48 -6.64 11.77 10.23
C ALA A 48 -7.97 11.38 9.57
N TRP A 49 -8.96 11.05 10.39
CA TRP A 49 -10.26 10.60 9.90
C TRP A 49 -11.37 11.41 10.54
N PRO A 50 -12.42 11.79 9.80
CA PRO A 50 -13.56 12.47 10.40
C PRO A 50 -14.17 11.64 11.51
N ARG A 51 -14.43 12.27 12.67
CA ARG A 51 -14.87 11.56 13.87
C ARG A 51 -16.20 10.83 13.68
N ASP A 52 -17.13 11.43 12.97
CA ASP A 52 -18.48 10.91 12.78
C ASP A 52 -18.67 10.11 11.50
N THR A 53 -17.59 9.88 10.77
CA THR A 53 -17.65 9.14 9.50
C THR A 53 -17.26 7.68 9.72
N PRO A 54 -18.11 6.71 9.31
CA PRO A 54 -17.74 5.30 9.38
C PRO A 54 -16.52 5.01 8.51
N LEU A 55 -15.73 4.00 8.92
CA LEU A 55 -14.63 3.53 8.11
C LEU A 55 -15.17 2.79 6.89
N LEU A 56 -14.69 3.19 5.73
CA LEU A 56 -14.99 2.48 4.49
C LEU A 56 -14.09 1.25 4.35
N PRO A 57 -14.59 0.17 3.74
CA PRO A 57 -13.74 -0.97 3.45
C PRO A 57 -12.58 -0.57 2.53
N VAL A 58 -11.42 -1.20 2.75
CA VAL A 58 -10.26 -0.99 1.88
C VAL A 58 -10.24 -2.11 0.85
N THR A 59 -10.09 -1.73 -0.41
CA THR A 59 -9.93 -2.66 -1.52
C THR A 59 -8.52 -2.50 -2.08
N ILE A 60 -7.81 -3.60 -2.20
CA ILE A 60 -6.50 -3.64 -2.85
C ILE A 60 -6.66 -4.35 -4.18
N THR A 61 -6.25 -3.70 -5.25
CA THR A 61 -6.29 -4.28 -6.59
C THR A 61 -4.91 -4.21 -7.23
N ASP A 62 -4.68 -5.07 -8.21
CA ASP A 62 -3.57 -4.85 -9.13
C ASP A 62 -3.92 -3.73 -10.13
N LEU A 63 -3.04 -3.46 -11.07
CA LEU A 63 -3.28 -2.38 -12.04
C LEU A 63 -4.31 -2.74 -13.11
N GLN A 64 -4.70 -4.01 -13.20
CA GLN A 64 -5.80 -4.44 -14.06
C GLN A 64 -7.15 -4.36 -13.33
N GLY A 65 -7.16 -3.92 -12.07
CA GLY A 65 -8.37 -3.83 -11.29
C GLY A 65 -8.81 -5.12 -10.63
N VAL A 66 -7.97 -6.15 -10.63
CA VAL A 66 -8.28 -7.45 -10.01
C VAL A 66 -8.05 -7.35 -8.51
N PRO A 67 -9.06 -7.61 -7.66
CA PRO A 67 -8.88 -7.57 -6.22
C PRO A 67 -7.93 -8.66 -5.73
N VAL A 68 -7.09 -8.30 -4.76
CA VAL A 68 -6.21 -9.24 -4.06
C VAL A 68 -6.66 -9.40 -2.62
N ALA A 69 -6.35 -10.52 -2.00
CA ALA A 69 -6.73 -10.76 -0.61
C ALA A 69 -6.06 -9.72 0.30
N ALA A 70 -6.83 -9.16 1.23
CA ALA A 70 -6.35 -8.11 2.13
C ALA A 70 -7.06 -8.18 3.49
N ALA A 71 -6.42 -7.61 4.50
CA ALA A 71 -6.98 -7.48 5.84
C ALA A 71 -6.43 -6.24 6.53
N LEU A 72 -7.25 -5.63 7.39
CA LEU A 72 -6.82 -4.58 8.30
C LEU A 72 -6.59 -5.18 9.67
N GLN A 73 -5.46 -4.84 10.30
CA GLN A 73 -5.13 -5.31 11.64
C GLN A 73 -4.61 -4.18 12.50
N ASP A 74 -4.63 -4.41 13.81
CA ASP A 74 -4.05 -3.51 14.82
C ASP A 74 -4.59 -2.09 14.75
N MET A 75 -5.90 -1.97 14.49
CA MET A 75 -6.56 -0.67 14.42
C MET A 75 -6.55 0.01 15.79
N THR A 76 -5.99 1.22 15.83
CA THR A 76 -6.00 2.05 17.03
C THR A 76 -6.57 3.43 16.74
N ASN A 77 -7.20 4.02 17.74
CA ASN A 77 -7.71 5.37 17.70
C ASN A 77 -6.98 6.24 18.71
N ALA A 78 -6.65 7.46 18.32
CA ALA A 78 -6.05 8.44 19.20
C ALA A 78 -6.62 9.82 18.88
N PRO A 79 -6.49 10.80 19.78
CA PRO A 79 -6.82 12.18 19.45
C PRO A 79 -6.02 12.63 18.22
N ASP A 80 -6.61 13.52 17.42
CA ASP A 80 -5.92 14.09 16.28
C ASP A 80 -4.64 14.79 16.71
N THR A 81 -3.54 14.52 16.00
CA THR A 81 -2.23 15.09 16.35
C THR A 81 -2.17 16.62 16.24
N LYS A 82 -3.09 17.21 15.45
CA LYS A 82 -3.22 18.66 15.32
C LYS A 82 -4.27 19.24 16.24
N GLY A 83 -4.84 18.44 17.14
CA GLY A 83 -5.82 18.89 18.11
C GLY A 83 -7.20 19.25 17.55
N ARG A 84 -7.54 18.81 16.36
CA ARG A 84 -8.85 19.11 15.75
C ARG A 84 -9.94 18.25 16.39
N PRO A 85 -11.02 18.87 16.93
CA PRO A 85 -12.04 18.11 17.68
C PRO A 85 -12.94 17.24 16.79
N ASP A 86 -13.03 17.54 15.49
CA ASP A 86 -13.84 16.79 14.52
C ASP A 86 -13.06 15.65 13.85
N ARG A 87 -11.82 15.41 14.26
CA ARG A 87 -10.94 14.41 13.68
C ARG A 87 -10.43 13.46 14.75
N ARG A 88 -10.04 12.29 14.30
CA ARG A 88 -9.31 11.31 15.11
C ARG A 88 -8.14 10.77 14.30
N GLN A 89 -7.12 10.28 14.99
CA GLN A 89 -5.97 9.64 14.35
C GLN A 89 -6.20 8.14 14.34
N LEU A 90 -6.26 7.55 13.14
CA LEU A 90 -6.34 6.12 12.97
C LEU A 90 -4.98 5.57 12.57
N SER A 91 -4.57 4.50 13.23
CA SER A 91 -3.38 3.76 12.85
C SER A 91 -3.74 2.30 12.66
N PHE A 92 -3.24 1.67 11.62
CA PHE A 92 -3.56 0.27 11.31
C PHE A 92 -2.48 -0.34 10.44
N SER A 93 -2.46 -1.67 10.40
CA SER A 93 -1.64 -2.43 9.46
C SER A 93 -2.54 -2.96 8.35
N LEU A 94 -2.20 -2.65 7.12
CA LEU A 94 -2.88 -3.16 5.93
C LEU A 94 -2.04 -4.29 5.38
N CYS A 95 -2.59 -5.51 5.41
CA CYS A 95 -1.93 -6.70 4.92
C CYS A 95 -2.59 -7.11 3.61
N PHE A 96 -1.79 -7.44 2.60
CA PHE A 96 -2.35 -7.91 1.34
C PHE A 96 -1.41 -8.89 0.65
N GLN A 97 -1.98 -9.74 -0.20
CA GLN A 97 -1.23 -10.74 -0.94
C GLN A 97 -0.54 -10.08 -2.15
N ALA A 98 0.77 -10.05 -2.11
CA ALA A 98 1.59 -9.68 -3.26
C ALA A 98 2.07 -10.94 -3.97
N SER A 99 2.07 -10.92 -5.30
CA SER A 99 2.40 -12.09 -6.10
C SER A 99 3.42 -11.73 -7.17
N ASP A 100 4.41 -12.59 -7.35
CA ASP A 100 5.40 -12.46 -8.42
C ASP A 100 6.08 -11.10 -8.47
N VAL A 101 6.50 -10.59 -7.30
CA VAL A 101 7.29 -9.36 -7.26
C VAL A 101 8.68 -9.69 -7.79
N PRO A 102 9.13 -9.02 -8.87
CA PRO A 102 10.41 -9.36 -9.49
C PRO A 102 11.60 -9.25 -8.52
N ALA A 103 12.59 -10.12 -8.72
CA ALA A 103 13.83 -10.03 -7.95
C ALA A 103 14.48 -8.66 -8.14
N ASN A 104 14.95 -8.04 -7.07
CA ASN A 104 15.52 -6.69 -7.09
C ASN A 104 14.63 -5.73 -7.86
N GLY A 105 13.34 -5.75 -7.56
CA GLY A 105 12.36 -5.00 -8.33
C GLY A 105 11.12 -4.63 -7.53
N TRP A 106 10.06 -4.33 -8.25
CA TRP A 106 8.83 -3.84 -7.64
C TRP A 106 7.59 -4.25 -8.42
N ARG A 107 6.45 -4.21 -7.73
CA ARG A 107 5.13 -4.36 -8.32
C ARG A 107 4.16 -3.41 -7.62
N THR A 108 3.32 -2.74 -8.39
CA THR A 108 2.41 -1.71 -7.88
C THR A 108 1.00 -2.25 -7.69
N TYR A 109 0.40 -1.90 -6.55
CA TYR A 109 -0.98 -2.19 -6.21
C TYR A 109 -1.71 -0.89 -5.90
N ILE A 110 -3.03 -0.89 -6.04
CA ILE A 110 -3.85 0.29 -5.78
C ILE A 110 -4.73 0.02 -4.56
N ALA A 111 -4.65 0.90 -3.57
CA ALA A 111 -5.51 0.88 -2.41
C ALA A 111 -6.62 1.91 -2.58
N SER A 112 -7.85 1.49 -2.39
CA SER A 112 -9.02 2.36 -2.50
C SER A 112 -9.97 2.10 -1.34
N TYR A 113 -10.75 3.12 -0.97
CA TYR A 113 -11.85 2.95 -0.04
C TYR A 113 -13.12 2.83 -0.87
N ALA A 114 -13.72 1.66 -0.86
CA ALA A 114 -14.86 1.36 -1.72
C ALA A 114 -15.85 0.45 -1.01
N ASP A 115 -17.07 0.38 -1.53
CA ASP A 115 -18.13 -0.46 -0.98
C ASP A 115 -17.87 -1.95 -1.18
N ALA A 116 -16.98 -2.30 -2.09
CA ALA A 116 -16.63 -3.70 -2.39
C ALA A 116 -15.26 -4.00 -1.79
N PRO A 117 -15.20 -4.62 -0.59
CA PRO A 117 -13.91 -4.95 0.02
C PRO A 117 -13.18 -6.05 -0.73
N SER A 118 -11.85 -6.09 -0.57
CA SER A 118 -11.03 -7.20 -1.06
C SER A 118 -11.44 -8.52 -0.40
N PRO A 119 -11.18 -9.66 -1.04
CA PRO A 119 -11.32 -10.95 -0.38
C PRO A 119 -10.52 -10.97 0.92
N PRO A 120 -11.01 -11.64 1.98
CA PRO A 120 -10.31 -11.65 3.26
C PRO A 120 -8.99 -12.40 3.17
N LEU A 121 -7.97 -11.86 3.82
CA LEU A 121 -6.68 -12.50 4.00
C LEU A 121 -6.69 -13.18 5.38
N GLN A 122 -6.50 -14.50 5.42
CA GLN A 122 -6.63 -15.26 6.66
C GLN A 122 -5.41 -15.13 7.56
N ASP A 123 -4.20 -15.13 6.99
CA ASP A 123 -2.96 -15.04 7.73
C ASP A 123 -2.20 -13.79 7.33
N CYS A 124 -1.97 -12.91 8.29
CA CYS A 124 -1.27 -11.64 8.07
C CYS A 124 0.17 -11.76 8.56
N VAL A 125 0.91 -12.71 7.99
CA VAL A 125 2.32 -12.94 8.30
C VAL A 125 3.15 -12.29 7.22
N GLU A 126 3.86 -11.21 7.57
CA GLU A 126 4.68 -10.45 6.64
C GLU A 126 5.78 -11.32 6.03
N ALA A 127 5.85 -11.32 4.70
CA ALA A 127 6.92 -12.02 4.00
C ALA A 127 8.22 -11.26 4.13
N SER A 128 9.27 -11.96 4.50
CA SER A 128 10.61 -11.39 4.59
C SER A 128 11.09 -10.96 3.20
N GLY A 129 11.64 -9.76 3.09
CA GLY A 129 12.16 -9.23 1.85
C GLY A 129 11.22 -8.31 1.08
N LEU A 130 9.95 -8.20 1.49
CA LEU A 130 9.02 -7.25 0.88
C LEU A 130 8.94 -5.98 1.71
N THR A 131 8.99 -4.85 1.03
CA THR A 131 8.84 -3.52 1.64
C THR A 131 7.81 -2.73 0.84
N VAL A 132 6.88 -2.08 1.52
CA VAL A 132 5.81 -1.33 0.86
C VAL A 132 6.07 0.17 1.04
N VAL A 133 5.97 0.90 -0.06
CA VAL A 133 6.04 2.36 -0.07
C VAL A 133 4.76 2.90 -0.66
N GLU A 134 4.11 3.82 0.07
CA GLU A 134 2.92 4.50 -0.42
C GLU A 134 3.30 5.72 -1.24
N THR A 135 2.63 5.92 -2.36
CA THR A 135 2.78 7.13 -3.15
C THR A 135 1.43 7.56 -3.73
N THR A 136 1.32 8.83 -4.07
CA THR A 136 0.15 9.35 -4.78
C THR A 136 0.17 8.80 -6.21
N ARG A 137 -1.00 8.55 -6.79
CA ARG A 137 -1.06 8.09 -8.17
C ARG A 137 -0.62 9.19 -9.12
N HIS A 138 0.26 8.84 -10.04
CA HIS A 138 0.82 9.78 -11.03
C HIS A 138 1.39 9.03 -12.23
N GLY A 139 1.61 9.74 -13.33
CA GLY A 139 2.33 9.20 -14.48
C GLY A 139 3.83 9.41 -14.28
N GLY A 140 4.57 8.34 -14.16
CA GLY A 140 6.02 8.37 -14.05
C GLY A 140 6.70 7.72 -15.26
N ASP A 141 8.03 7.77 -15.28
CA ASP A 141 8.81 7.20 -16.37
C ASP A 141 9.10 5.70 -16.21
N LEU A 142 9.05 5.21 -14.97
CA LEU A 142 9.30 3.80 -14.70
C LEU A 142 8.02 2.97 -14.83
N PRO A 143 8.12 1.71 -15.30
CA PRO A 143 6.95 0.86 -15.41
C PRO A 143 6.38 0.50 -14.05
N PRO A 144 5.08 0.15 -13.96
CA PRO A 144 4.45 -0.24 -12.69
C PRO A 144 4.94 -1.59 -12.14
N VAL A 145 5.53 -2.41 -12.97
CA VAL A 145 6.23 -3.66 -12.59
C VAL A 145 7.58 -3.62 -13.27
N GLY A 146 8.64 -3.73 -12.48
CA GLY A 146 9.97 -3.66 -13.05
C GLY A 146 11.04 -4.08 -12.06
N ASN A 147 12.29 -3.87 -12.42
CA ASN A 147 13.42 -4.16 -11.55
C ASN A 147 14.51 -3.09 -11.69
N PHE A 148 15.36 -3.06 -10.69
CA PHE A 148 16.50 -2.15 -10.67
C PHE A 148 17.54 -2.52 -11.72
#